data_a078719db1c459cb3ec2b9a0e1b5f705
#
_entry.id   a078719db1c459cb3ec2b9a0e1b5f705
#
_cell.length_a   1.000
_cell.length_b   1.000
_cell.length_c   1.000
_cell.angle_alpha   90.00
_cell.angle_beta   90.00
_cell.angle_gamma   90.00
#
_symmetry.space_group_name_H-M   'P 1'
#
loop_
_entity.id
_entity.type
_entity.pdbx_description
1 polymer ?
#
loop_
_entity_poly.entity_id
_entity_poly.type
_entity_poly.pdbx_seq_one_letter_code
_entity_poly.pdbx_strand_id
1 'polypeptide(L)'
;MLCVIYYFGNDSSIISLLLCLLFNTFLFDVYILGYNSKGDMILYNGDKEIKIEVKDESYSYEAIMGEDTLTLYFSHPGYLEIPVGSWCDFYGKRYSLKKDSNFKKNGERNFEYTLILETGKADTMLWKVRHTIDRSIKFSYTAKAHEHLRLLVENLNRRSTGWKVGDCIEGTEKVINYNHTYILDALNQLAELYETEWQITEETVNGKQIKTIHLRKVEYNKENPLKLSYGKGHGFKVGVGRTSGDIPPEIILVETTDRNIDYSTYGSKYLLLPKNKTLVYEGKTYKTDADGTCVMRADKELTTAKEDSLDCTAIYPSRVGTVSSVIEVNKENNFFDFVDKDIPEELLSLIH
;
A
#
# COMPACT_ATOMS: atom_id res chain seq x y z
N MET A 1 12.08 2.37 -2.38
CA MET A 1 11.24 3.43 -1.80
C MET A 1 12.02 4.73 -1.93
N LEU A 2 11.65 5.57 -2.88
CA LEU A 2 12.30 6.88 -3.07
C LEU A 2 11.54 7.88 -2.21
N CYS A 3 12.19 8.41 -1.20
CA CYS A 3 11.65 9.45 -0.34
C CYS A 3 12.30 10.78 -0.75
N VAL A 4 11.51 11.77 -1.12
CA VAL A 4 12.00 13.11 -1.45
C VAL A 4 11.64 14.02 -0.29
N ILE A 5 12.66 14.54 0.41
CA ILE A 5 12.49 15.47 1.53
C ILE A 5 13.02 16.83 1.07
N TYR A 6 12.16 17.84 1.14
CA TYR A 6 12.51 19.24 0.87
C TYR A 6 12.53 20.00 2.20
N TYR A 7 13.61 20.74 2.45
CA TYR A 7 13.73 21.60 3.62
C TYR A 7 13.57 23.06 3.23
N PHE A 8 13.00 23.83 4.14
CA PHE A 8 12.93 25.28 4.05
C PHE A 8 14.15 25.85 4.79
N GLY A 9 15.07 26.50 4.10
CA GLY A 9 16.25 27.11 4.72
C GLY A 9 16.80 28.26 3.90
N ASN A 10 17.41 29.23 4.58
CA ASN A 10 17.99 30.44 3.95
C ASN A 10 19.19 30.15 3.04
N ASP A 11 19.78 28.96 3.11
CA ASP A 11 20.89 28.50 2.24
C ASP A 11 20.45 27.64 1.06
N SER A 12 19.14 27.65 0.76
CA SER A 12 18.54 26.85 -0.32
C SER A 12 19.10 27.19 -1.72
N SER A 13 19.77 28.34 -1.91
CA SER A 13 20.42 28.70 -3.16
C SER A 13 21.59 27.78 -3.54
N ILE A 14 22.34 27.25 -2.55
CA ILE A 14 23.51 26.40 -2.81
C ILE A 14 23.08 24.93 -2.97
N ILE A 15 22.14 24.46 -2.15
CA ILE A 15 21.67 23.06 -2.23
C ILE A 15 20.75 22.88 -3.44
N SER A 16 19.88 23.83 -3.73
CA SER A 16 19.06 23.83 -4.95
C SER A 16 19.92 23.96 -6.21
N LEU A 17 21.00 24.75 -6.19
CA LEU A 17 21.94 24.84 -7.29
C LEU A 17 22.76 23.56 -7.46
N LEU A 18 23.15 22.88 -6.39
CA LEU A 18 23.86 21.60 -6.46
C LEU A 18 22.95 20.48 -6.98
N LEU A 19 21.68 20.44 -6.59
CA LEU A 19 20.72 19.49 -7.18
C LEU A 19 20.37 19.84 -8.63
N CYS A 20 20.21 21.14 -8.98
CA CYS A 20 19.99 21.55 -10.36
C CYS A 20 21.20 21.34 -11.25
N LEU A 21 22.43 21.42 -10.75
CA LEU A 21 23.66 21.08 -11.49
C LEU A 21 23.83 19.58 -11.72
N LEU A 22 23.22 18.74 -10.88
CA LEU A 22 23.19 17.29 -11.06
C LEU A 22 22.05 16.83 -11.99
N PHE A 23 21.03 17.66 -12.21
CA PHE A 23 19.89 17.41 -13.09
C PHE A 23 19.82 18.45 -14.22
N ASN A 24 20.88 18.51 -15.01
CA ASN A 24 20.90 19.36 -16.19
C ASN A 24 19.94 18.80 -17.24
N THR A 25 18.90 19.56 -17.53
CA THR A 25 17.85 19.46 -18.55
C THR A 25 16.46 19.11 -18.01
N PHE A 26 15.80 20.12 -17.49
CA PHE A 26 14.44 20.51 -17.86
C PHE A 26 14.14 21.80 -17.11
N LEU A 27 13.97 22.88 -17.85
CA LEU A 27 13.34 24.11 -17.40
C LEU A 27 11.90 23.78 -16.99
N PHE A 28 11.72 23.37 -15.74
CA PHE A 28 10.45 23.56 -15.10
C PHE A 28 10.42 25.02 -14.64
N ASP A 29 9.58 25.81 -15.26
CA ASP A 29 9.11 27.05 -14.66
C ASP A 29 8.50 26.72 -13.31
N VAL A 30 9.31 26.80 -12.26
CA VAL A 30 8.86 26.66 -10.89
C VAL A 30 8.08 27.92 -10.57
N TYR A 31 6.80 27.93 -10.86
CA TYR A 31 5.88 28.93 -10.32
C TYR A 31 5.75 28.65 -8.83
N ILE A 32 6.58 29.30 -8.02
CA ILE A 32 6.41 29.40 -6.58
C ILE A 32 5.26 30.40 -6.35
N LEU A 33 4.03 29.93 -6.51
CA LEU A 33 2.84 30.66 -6.10
C LEU A 33 2.67 30.49 -4.59
N GLY A 34 3.06 31.51 -3.85
CA GLY A 34 2.81 31.59 -2.39
C GLY A 34 4.05 31.65 -1.50
N TYR A 35 5.26 31.60 -2.05
CA TYR A 35 6.49 31.76 -1.28
C TYR A 35 7.06 33.17 -1.50
N ASN A 36 6.94 34.03 -0.51
CA ASN A 36 7.69 35.28 -0.46
C ASN A 36 9.11 35.00 0.04
N SER A 37 10.09 35.80 -0.43
CA SER A 37 11.53 35.68 -0.18
C SER A 37 11.96 35.75 1.31
N LYS A 38 11.03 35.60 2.27
CA LYS A 38 11.24 35.65 3.71
C LYS A 38 10.69 34.42 4.47
N GLY A 39 10.30 33.35 3.80
CA GLY A 39 9.70 32.22 4.48
C GLY A 39 8.19 32.40 4.80
N ASP A 40 7.55 33.45 4.30
CA ASP A 40 6.12 33.68 4.52
C ASP A 40 5.27 32.75 3.65
N MET A 41 4.33 32.07 4.25
CA MET A 41 3.33 31.23 3.58
C MET A 41 1.91 31.75 3.89
N ILE A 42 1.02 31.63 2.91
CA ILE A 42 -0.38 32.02 3.05
C ILE A 42 -1.23 30.75 3.06
N LEU A 43 -2.00 30.58 4.12
CA LEU A 43 -3.05 29.57 4.20
C LEU A 43 -4.39 30.24 3.88
N TYR A 44 -5.21 29.58 3.08
CA TYR A 44 -6.54 30.05 2.68
C TYR A 44 -7.62 29.24 3.39
N ASN A 45 -8.66 29.91 3.86
CA ASN A 45 -9.87 29.29 4.37
C ASN A 45 -11.08 30.10 3.90
N GLY A 46 -11.74 29.64 2.81
CA GLY A 46 -12.70 30.46 2.10
C GLY A 46 -12.04 31.73 1.57
N ASP A 47 -12.59 32.88 1.94
CA ASP A 47 -12.07 34.21 1.55
C ASP A 47 -11.02 34.76 2.54
N LYS A 48 -10.68 34.02 3.60
CA LYS A 48 -9.71 34.43 4.59
C LYS A 48 -8.31 33.97 4.22
N GLU A 49 -7.36 34.91 4.33
CA GLU A 49 -5.93 34.64 4.23
C GLU A 49 -5.30 34.64 5.62
N ILE A 50 -4.56 33.60 5.95
CA ILE A 50 -3.81 33.45 7.20
C ILE A 50 -2.33 33.42 6.81
N LYS A 51 -1.62 34.50 7.14
CA LYS A 51 -0.18 34.62 6.87
C LYS A 51 0.61 34.04 8.03
N ILE A 52 1.54 33.16 7.72
CA ILE A 52 2.42 32.51 8.69
C ILE A 52 3.88 32.63 8.23
N GLU A 53 4.78 32.85 9.17
CA GLU A 53 6.22 32.80 8.94
C GLU A 53 6.73 31.40 9.27
N VAL A 54 7.07 30.64 8.24
CA VAL A 54 7.41 29.20 8.36
C VAL A 54 8.88 29.07 8.76
N LYS A 55 9.15 28.20 9.75
CA LYS A 55 10.51 27.89 10.21
C LYS A 55 11.23 26.95 9.25
N ASP A 56 12.55 27.00 9.26
CA ASP A 56 13.45 26.21 8.39
C ASP A 56 13.32 24.69 8.58
N GLU A 57 12.83 24.23 9.72
CA GLU A 57 12.59 22.81 9.99
C GLU A 57 11.37 22.23 9.25
N SER A 58 10.57 23.10 8.61
CA SER A 58 9.40 22.67 7.83
C SER A 58 9.81 21.88 6.59
N TYR A 59 9.02 20.88 6.25
CA TYR A 59 9.37 19.97 5.14
C TYR A 59 8.12 19.40 4.46
N SER A 60 8.27 18.97 3.21
CA SER A 60 7.32 18.13 2.52
C SER A 60 7.85 16.71 2.41
N TYR A 61 6.94 15.76 2.47
CA TYR A 61 7.25 14.33 2.36
C TYR A 61 6.28 13.68 1.38
N GLU A 62 6.83 12.98 0.40
CA GLU A 62 6.04 12.21 -0.56
C GLU A 62 6.61 10.79 -0.69
N ALA A 63 5.75 9.79 -0.58
CA ALA A 63 6.07 8.38 -0.75
C ALA A 63 5.25 7.78 -1.90
N ILE A 64 5.87 6.85 -2.64
CA ILE A 64 5.15 6.02 -3.61
C ILE A 64 4.14 5.17 -2.86
N MET A 65 2.89 5.17 -3.30
CA MET A 65 1.78 4.43 -2.67
C MET A 65 1.59 4.75 -1.18
N GLY A 66 2.15 5.83 -0.69
CA GLY A 66 2.15 6.24 0.70
C GLY A 66 1.63 7.66 0.90
N GLU A 67 2.09 8.32 1.94
CA GLU A 67 1.68 9.66 2.31
C GLU A 67 2.24 10.72 1.36
N ASP A 68 1.54 11.86 1.27
CA ASP A 68 1.98 13.08 0.62
C ASP A 68 1.57 14.24 1.52
N THR A 69 2.52 14.73 2.32
CA THR A 69 2.29 15.66 3.43
C THR A 69 3.21 16.86 3.37
N LEU A 70 2.72 17.98 3.87
CA LEU A 70 3.46 19.20 4.12
C LEU A 70 3.40 19.53 5.60
N THR A 71 4.53 19.43 6.29
CA THR A 71 4.64 19.74 7.72
C THR A 71 5.23 21.13 7.89
N LEU A 72 4.46 22.03 8.50
CA LEU A 72 4.83 23.40 8.74
C LEU A 72 5.01 23.66 10.22
N TYR A 73 6.16 24.20 10.58
CA TYR A 73 6.46 24.72 11.92
C TYR A 73 6.52 26.23 11.87
N PHE A 74 5.83 26.88 12.79
CA PHE A 74 5.89 28.34 12.95
C PHE A 74 5.55 28.75 14.37
N SER A 75 5.85 30.01 14.72
CA SER A 75 5.49 30.60 16.00
C SER A 75 4.68 31.87 15.78
N HIS A 76 3.72 32.13 16.66
CA HIS A 76 2.88 33.32 16.62
C HIS A 76 2.74 33.93 18.02
N PRO A 77 2.76 35.27 18.15
CA PRO A 77 2.72 35.94 19.47
C PRO A 77 1.36 35.82 20.21
N GLY A 78 0.30 35.48 19.51
CA GLY A 78 -1.04 35.25 20.06
C GLY A 78 -1.60 33.92 19.58
N TYR A 79 -2.71 33.50 20.17
CA TYR A 79 -3.44 32.34 19.64
C TYR A 79 -3.96 32.65 18.25
N LEU A 80 -3.61 31.76 17.29
CA LEU A 80 -4.05 31.84 15.94
C LEU A 80 -4.91 30.60 15.63
N GLU A 81 -6.18 30.80 15.34
CA GLU A 81 -7.07 29.74 14.95
C GLU A 81 -6.87 29.42 13.46
N ILE A 82 -6.53 28.16 13.19
CA ILE A 82 -6.40 27.63 11.83
C ILE A 82 -7.44 26.53 11.66
N PRO A 83 -8.57 26.85 11.04
CA PRO A 83 -9.66 25.89 10.89
C PRO A 83 -9.28 24.70 10.01
N VAL A 84 -9.82 23.52 10.30
CA VAL A 84 -9.76 22.35 9.41
C VAL A 84 -10.36 22.76 8.05
N GLY A 85 -9.71 22.32 6.97
CA GLY A 85 -10.03 22.73 5.62
C GLY A 85 -9.23 23.92 5.11
N SER A 86 -8.42 24.58 5.97
CA SER A 86 -7.44 25.56 5.49
C SER A 86 -6.43 24.90 4.55
N TRP A 87 -6.01 25.60 3.50
CA TRP A 87 -5.16 25.03 2.45
C TRP A 87 -4.11 26.02 1.96
N CYS A 88 -3.10 25.49 1.33
CA CYS A 88 -2.10 26.27 0.55
C CYS A 88 -1.70 25.47 -0.69
N ASP A 89 -1.20 26.20 -1.69
CA ASP A 89 -0.57 25.59 -2.85
C ASP A 89 0.95 25.57 -2.66
N PHE A 90 1.58 24.40 -2.83
CA PHE A 90 3.01 24.21 -2.69
C PHE A 90 3.51 23.24 -3.80
N TYR A 91 4.51 23.68 -4.57
CA TYR A 91 5.04 22.93 -5.73
C TYR A 91 3.95 22.39 -6.69
N GLY A 92 2.95 23.22 -6.98
CA GLY A 92 1.88 22.89 -7.93
C GLY A 92 0.80 21.94 -7.36
N LYS A 93 0.94 21.50 -6.13
CA LYS A 93 -0.04 20.67 -5.44
C LYS A 93 -0.78 21.49 -4.37
N ARG A 94 -2.03 21.12 -4.10
CA ARG A 94 -2.82 21.69 -3.02
C ARG A 94 -2.75 20.83 -1.78
N TYR A 95 -2.23 21.40 -0.71
CA TYR A 95 -2.20 20.79 0.61
C TYR A 95 -3.26 21.40 1.50
N SER A 96 -4.03 20.59 2.20
CA SER A 96 -5.12 21.02 3.07
C SER A 96 -5.02 20.38 4.44
N LEU A 97 -5.42 21.16 5.46
CA LEU A 97 -5.46 20.72 6.84
C LEU A 97 -6.67 19.79 7.05
N LYS A 98 -6.44 18.52 7.30
CA LYS A 98 -7.50 17.51 7.51
C LYS A 98 -7.80 17.26 9.00
N LYS A 99 -6.91 17.68 9.89
CA LYS A 99 -7.00 17.50 11.35
C LYS A 99 -6.72 18.83 12.03
N ASP A 100 -7.15 18.97 13.27
CA ASP A 100 -6.84 20.15 14.06
C ASP A 100 -5.32 20.36 14.19
N SER A 101 -4.91 21.62 14.18
CA SER A 101 -3.51 21.99 14.36
C SER A 101 -3.03 21.68 15.78
N ASN A 102 -1.83 21.13 15.88
CA ASN A 102 -1.16 21.01 17.15
C ASN A 102 -0.48 22.34 17.50
N PHE A 103 -0.70 22.84 18.71
CA PHE A 103 0.04 23.99 19.20
C PHE A 103 0.48 23.78 20.64
N LYS A 104 1.58 24.45 20.99
CA LYS A 104 2.11 24.51 22.35
C LYS A 104 2.31 25.95 22.71
N LYS A 105 1.78 26.35 23.90
CA LYS A 105 2.00 27.68 24.43
C LYS A 105 3.27 27.68 25.29
N ASN A 106 4.29 28.41 24.84
CA ASN A 106 5.56 28.59 25.54
C ASN A 106 5.67 30.04 26.02
N GLY A 107 5.12 30.34 27.22
CA GLY A 107 5.12 31.68 27.76
C GLY A 107 3.87 32.52 27.41
N GLU A 108 3.88 33.81 27.71
CA GLU A 108 2.70 34.68 27.55
C GLU A 108 2.39 35.00 26.07
N ARG A 109 3.43 35.16 25.26
CA ARG A 109 3.35 35.64 23.87
C ARG A 109 4.08 34.72 22.87
N ASN A 110 4.11 33.44 23.14
CA ASN A 110 4.72 32.50 22.21
C ASN A 110 3.88 31.22 22.08
N PHE A 111 3.23 31.07 20.95
CA PHE A 111 2.51 29.87 20.53
C PHE A 111 3.27 29.24 19.43
N GLU A 112 3.71 28.00 19.60
CA GLU A 112 4.38 27.19 18.59
C GLU A 112 3.36 26.24 17.96
N TYR A 113 3.30 26.25 16.63
CA TYR A 113 2.36 25.47 15.85
C TYR A 113 3.08 24.42 15.03
N THR A 114 2.44 23.26 14.92
CA THR A 114 2.79 22.21 13.96
C THR A 114 1.55 21.88 13.15
N LEU A 115 1.59 22.20 11.85
CA LEU A 115 0.53 21.85 10.91
C LEU A 115 1.01 20.71 10.04
N ILE A 116 0.16 19.71 9.87
CA ILE A 116 0.35 18.64 8.89
C ILE A 116 -0.77 18.78 7.88
N LEU A 117 -0.42 19.29 6.71
CA LEU A 117 -1.33 19.41 5.59
C LEU A 117 -1.13 18.25 4.64
N GLU A 118 -2.20 17.79 4.05
CA GLU A 118 -2.23 16.61 3.20
C GLU A 118 -2.82 16.95 1.83
N THR A 119 -2.36 16.26 0.78
CA THR A 119 -2.93 16.38 -0.56
C THR A 119 -4.29 15.67 -0.64
N GLY A 120 -4.93 15.72 -1.79
CA GLY A 120 -6.15 14.97 -2.05
C GLY A 120 -6.00 13.46 -1.90
N LYS A 121 -4.78 12.94 -1.91
CA LYS A 121 -4.45 11.55 -1.61
C LYS A 121 -5.01 11.11 -0.24
N ALA A 122 -5.04 11.99 0.75
CA ALA A 122 -5.63 11.71 2.05
C ALA A 122 -7.13 11.37 1.99
N ASP A 123 -7.86 11.85 0.99
CA ASP A 123 -9.29 11.53 0.81
C ASP A 123 -9.51 10.03 0.65
N THR A 124 -8.53 9.28 0.12
CA THR A 124 -8.61 7.82 -0.04
C THR A 124 -8.63 7.08 1.30
N MET A 125 -8.08 7.67 2.36
CA MET A 125 -8.07 7.11 3.70
C MET A 125 -9.38 7.36 4.46
N LEU A 126 -10.19 8.32 4.01
CA LEU A 126 -11.36 8.77 4.75
C LEU A 126 -12.63 8.02 4.34
N TRP A 127 -12.70 7.50 3.12
CA TRP A 127 -13.95 6.99 2.57
C TRP A 127 -13.87 5.51 2.21
N LYS A 128 -14.99 4.82 2.46
CA LYS A 128 -15.12 3.39 2.21
C LYS A 128 -15.67 3.10 0.83
N VAL A 129 -15.23 1.99 0.27
CA VAL A 129 -15.75 1.46 -0.99
C VAL A 129 -17.19 0.97 -0.79
N ARG A 130 -18.06 1.33 -1.71
CA ARG A 130 -19.45 0.89 -1.77
C ARG A 130 -19.77 0.41 -3.18
N HIS A 131 -20.54 -0.64 -3.25
CA HIS A 131 -21.04 -1.14 -4.52
C HIS A 131 -21.89 -0.07 -5.25
N THR A 132 -21.77 0.00 -6.56
CA THR A 132 -22.39 1.09 -7.34
C THR A 132 -23.92 1.00 -7.40
N ILE A 133 -24.48 -0.20 -7.39
CA ILE A 133 -25.91 -0.44 -7.57
C ILE A 133 -26.65 -0.40 -6.22
N ASP A 134 -26.35 -1.33 -5.33
CA ASP A 134 -27.08 -1.53 -4.06
C ASP A 134 -26.47 -0.80 -2.87
N ARG A 135 -25.31 -0.14 -3.07
CA ARG A 135 -24.58 0.62 -2.04
C ARG A 135 -24.07 -0.22 -0.87
N SER A 136 -24.04 -1.53 -1.01
CA SER A 136 -23.48 -2.43 0.00
C SER A 136 -21.99 -2.10 0.26
N ILE A 137 -21.55 -2.35 1.49
CA ILE A 137 -20.14 -2.15 1.94
C ILE A 137 -19.41 -3.46 2.15
N LYS A 138 -20.13 -4.58 1.96
CA LYS A 138 -19.59 -5.93 1.97
C LYS A 138 -20.08 -6.63 0.71
N PHE A 139 -19.17 -6.86 -0.23
CA PHE A 139 -19.49 -7.50 -1.51
C PHE A 139 -18.22 -8.03 -2.18
N SER A 140 -18.40 -9.02 -3.05
CA SER A 140 -17.35 -9.49 -3.96
C SER A 140 -17.54 -8.83 -5.31
N TYR A 141 -16.46 -8.39 -5.93
CA TYR A 141 -16.49 -7.76 -7.24
C TYR A 141 -15.45 -8.42 -8.15
N THR A 142 -15.91 -9.02 -9.24
CA THR A 142 -15.07 -9.66 -10.26
C THR A 142 -14.99 -8.74 -11.44
N ALA A 143 -13.82 -8.23 -11.74
CA ALA A 143 -13.62 -7.28 -12.83
C ALA A 143 -12.15 -7.19 -13.26
N LYS A 144 -11.89 -6.51 -14.37
CA LYS A 144 -10.54 -6.12 -14.77
C LYS A 144 -10.02 -4.95 -13.94
N ALA A 145 -8.71 -4.73 -13.94
CA ALA A 145 -8.05 -3.66 -13.18
C ALA A 145 -8.70 -2.28 -13.38
N HIS A 146 -8.98 -1.91 -14.63
CA HIS A 146 -9.62 -0.64 -14.96
C HIS A 146 -11.02 -0.49 -14.35
N GLU A 147 -11.83 -1.55 -14.32
CA GLU A 147 -13.17 -1.51 -13.75
C GLU A 147 -13.15 -1.39 -12.22
N HIS A 148 -12.21 -2.09 -11.57
CA HIS A 148 -11.95 -1.89 -10.14
C HIS A 148 -11.56 -0.46 -9.85
N LEU A 149 -10.63 0.11 -10.63
CA LEU A 149 -10.19 1.50 -10.46
C LEU A 149 -11.34 2.48 -10.69
N ARG A 150 -12.20 2.23 -11.68
CA ARG A 150 -13.41 3.01 -11.94
C ARG A 150 -14.36 3.00 -10.74
N LEU A 151 -14.60 1.83 -10.14
CA LEU A 151 -15.41 1.72 -8.92
C LEU A 151 -14.87 2.60 -7.79
N LEU A 152 -13.53 2.64 -7.58
CA LEU A 152 -12.91 3.47 -6.55
C LEU A 152 -13.07 4.97 -6.85
N VAL A 153 -12.84 5.37 -8.10
CA VAL A 153 -13.02 6.76 -8.56
C VAL A 153 -14.47 7.22 -8.42
N GLU A 154 -15.44 6.38 -8.77
CA GLU A 154 -16.86 6.69 -8.56
C GLU A 154 -17.20 6.88 -7.08
N ASN A 155 -16.58 6.08 -6.21
CA ASN A 155 -16.74 6.22 -4.77
C ASN A 155 -16.13 7.51 -4.22
N LEU A 156 -14.97 7.95 -4.72
CA LEU A 156 -14.36 9.24 -4.38
C LEU A 156 -15.22 10.41 -4.83
N ASN A 157 -15.71 10.36 -6.07
CA ASN A 157 -16.57 11.43 -6.64
C ASN A 157 -17.91 11.60 -5.91
N ARG A 158 -18.31 10.63 -5.10
CA ARG A 158 -19.50 10.79 -4.22
C ARG A 158 -19.32 11.90 -3.18
N ARG A 159 -18.10 12.16 -2.75
CA ARG A 159 -17.79 13.09 -1.66
C ARG A 159 -17.00 14.30 -2.11
N SER A 160 -16.12 14.12 -3.08
CA SER A 160 -15.24 15.16 -3.61
C SER A 160 -15.18 15.00 -5.13
N THR A 161 -15.62 16.00 -5.87
CA THR A 161 -15.60 15.98 -7.34
C THR A 161 -14.20 16.19 -7.91
N GLY A 162 -13.99 15.80 -9.16
CA GLY A 162 -12.74 16.03 -9.88
C GLY A 162 -11.80 14.81 -9.94
N TRP A 163 -12.24 13.66 -9.44
CA TRP A 163 -11.48 12.43 -9.55
C TRP A 163 -11.67 11.79 -10.93
N LYS A 164 -10.57 11.31 -11.52
CA LYS A 164 -10.55 10.63 -12.82
C LYS A 164 -9.74 9.34 -12.75
N VAL A 165 -10.09 8.41 -13.62
CA VAL A 165 -9.26 7.23 -13.92
C VAL A 165 -8.19 7.66 -14.91
N GLY A 166 -6.95 7.36 -14.60
CA GLY A 166 -5.79 7.58 -15.45
C GLY A 166 -5.34 6.30 -16.16
N ASP A 167 -4.03 6.20 -16.39
CA ASP A 167 -3.46 5.01 -17.00
C ASP A 167 -3.65 3.81 -16.09
N CYS A 168 -4.02 2.68 -16.67
CA CYS A 168 -4.26 1.45 -15.94
C CYS A 168 -3.60 0.28 -16.65
N ILE A 169 -2.98 -0.61 -15.86
CA ILE A 169 -2.42 -1.85 -16.38
C ILE A 169 -3.52 -2.72 -16.99
N GLU A 170 -3.21 -3.36 -18.09
CA GLU A 170 -4.05 -4.42 -18.64
C GLU A 170 -3.87 -5.71 -17.84
N GLY A 171 -4.93 -6.49 -17.71
CA GLY A 171 -4.88 -7.76 -16.99
C GLY A 171 -6.19 -8.54 -17.10
N THR A 172 -6.15 -9.78 -16.65
CA THR A 172 -7.33 -10.65 -16.55
C THR A 172 -8.26 -10.17 -15.43
N GLU A 173 -9.49 -10.62 -15.48
CA GLU A 173 -10.44 -10.40 -14.40
C GLU A 173 -9.96 -11.07 -13.12
N LYS A 174 -10.08 -10.34 -12.02
CA LYS A 174 -9.74 -10.83 -10.68
C LYS A 174 -10.86 -10.47 -9.71
N VAL A 175 -10.97 -11.26 -8.66
CA VAL A 175 -11.99 -11.08 -7.61
C VAL A 175 -11.38 -10.31 -6.45
N ILE A 176 -12.04 -9.24 -6.00
CA ILE A 176 -11.73 -8.57 -4.75
C ILE A 176 -12.96 -8.63 -3.84
N ASN A 177 -12.72 -9.04 -2.60
CA ASN A 177 -13.73 -9.06 -1.56
C ASN A 177 -13.63 -7.79 -0.72
N TYR A 178 -14.51 -6.85 -0.97
CA TYR A 178 -14.62 -5.63 -0.19
C TYR A 178 -15.43 -5.91 1.08
N ASN A 179 -14.86 -5.63 2.24
CA ASN A 179 -15.52 -5.78 3.54
C ASN A 179 -15.20 -4.56 4.41
N HIS A 180 -16.05 -3.53 4.36
CA HIS A 180 -15.82 -2.26 5.03
C HIS A 180 -14.48 -1.59 4.66
N THR A 181 -13.95 -1.89 3.48
CA THR A 181 -12.62 -1.51 3.00
C THR A 181 -12.56 -0.01 2.71
N TYR A 182 -11.51 0.67 3.15
CA TYR A 182 -11.20 2.03 2.72
C TYR A 182 -10.65 2.04 1.29
N ILE A 183 -10.79 3.17 0.61
CA ILE A 183 -10.34 3.28 -0.79
C ILE A 183 -8.82 3.09 -0.90
N LEU A 184 -8.04 3.58 0.06
CA LEU A 184 -6.59 3.35 0.11
C LEU A 184 -6.26 1.87 0.20
N ASP A 185 -6.92 1.13 1.10
CA ASP A 185 -6.70 -0.30 1.26
C ASP A 185 -7.06 -1.06 -0.02
N ALA A 186 -8.13 -0.64 -0.69
CA ALA A 186 -8.54 -1.20 -1.97
C ALA A 186 -7.51 -0.92 -3.09
N LEU A 187 -6.91 0.27 -3.12
CA LEU A 187 -5.83 0.61 -4.06
C LEU A 187 -4.59 -0.25 -3.80
N ASN A 188 -4.23 -0.46 -2.53
CA ASN A 188 -3.11 -1.32 -2.16
C ASN A 188 -3.37 -2.78 -2.56
N GLN A 189 -4.58 -3.30 -2.31
CA GLN A 189 -4.98 -4.63 -2.75
C GLN A 189 -4.92 -4.78 -4.27
N LEU A 190 -5.36 -3.76 -5.03
CA LEU A 190 -5.25 -3.75 -6.49
C LEU A 190 -3.80 -3.78 -6.95
N ALA A 191 -2.95 -2.96 -6.36
CA ALA A 191 -1.53 -2.90 -6.70
C ALA A 191 -0.84 -4.24 -6.45
N GLU A 192 -1.09 -4.86 -5.30
CA GLU A 192 -0.58 -6.18 -4.95
C GLU A 192 -1.09 -7.26 -5.91
N LEU A 193 -2.41 -7.30 -6.15
CA LEU A 193 -3.06 -8.30 -6.99
C LEU A 193 -2.57 -8.28 -8.44
N TYR A 194 -2.24 -7.11 -8.97
CA TYR A 194 -1.73 -6.92 -10.32
C TYR A 194 -0.20 -6.71 -10.38
N GLU A 195 0.51 -6.88 -9.26
CA GLU A 195 1.98 -6.71 -9.14
C GLU A 195 2.47 -5.39 -9.73
N THR A 196 1.75 -4.31 -9.40
CA THR A 196 1.97 -2.97 -9.94
C THR A 196 1.99 -1.92 -8.83
N GLU A 197 1.94 -0.65 -9.20
CA GLU A 197 1.91 0.50 -8.29
C GLU A 197 0.71 1.37 -8.62
N TRP A 198 0.26 2.16 -7.65
CA TRP A 198 -0.70 3.23 -7.89
C TRP A 198 -0.07 4.59 -7.63
N GLN A 199 -0.52 5.57 -8.38
CA GLN A 199 -0.10 6.96 -8.25
C GLN A 199 -1.32 7.88 -8.40
N ILE A 200 -1.36 8.95 -7.61
CA ILE A 200 -2.34 10.02 -7.76
C ILE A 200 -1.59 11.26 -8.24
N THR A 201 -2.01 11.79 -9.37
CA THR A 201 -1.54 13.07 -9.89
C THR A 201 -2.62 14.13 -9.69
N GLU A 202 -2.22 15.33 -9.31
CA GLU A 202 -3.11 16.45 -9.08
C GLU A 202 -2.73 17.61 -9.98
N GLU A 203 -3.73 18.23 -10.60
CA GLU A 203 -3.55 19.40 -11.42
C GLU A 203 -4.69 20.40 -11.18
N THR A 204 -4.41 21.67 -11.32
CA THR A 204 -5.42 22.73 -11.27
C THR A 204 -5.76 23.20 -12.68
N VAL A 205 -6.96 22.88 -13.15
CA VAL A 205 -7.44 23.30 -14.46
C VAL A 205 -8.63 24.25 -14.28
N ASN A 206 -8.50 25.49 -14.76
CA ASN A 206 -9.51 26.54 -14.63
C ASN A 206 -10.00 26.72 -13.17
N GLY A 207 -9.07 26.70 -12.21
CA GLY A 207 -9.35 26.85 -10.77
C GLY A 207 -9.96 25.62 -10.09
N LYS A 208 -10.20 24.53 -10.82
CA LYS A 208 -10.71 23.27 -10.28
C LYS A 208 -9.58 22.26 -10.10
N GLN A 209 -9.55 21.62 -8.95
CA GLN A 209 -8.63 20.51 -8.68
C GLN A 209 -9.10 19.27 -9.43
N ILE A 210 -8.25 18.71 -10.28
CA ILE A 210 -8.42 17.44 -10.95
C ILE A 210 -7.43 16.47 -10.35
N LYS A 211 -7.93 15.32 -9.89
CA LYS A 211 -7.15 14.26 -9.25
C LYS A 211 -7.28 13.01 -10.09
N THR A 212 -6.19 12.50 -10.60
CA THR A 212 -6.19 11.34 -11.50
C THR A 212 -5.47 10.17 -10.81
N ILE A 213 -6.13 9.02 -10.73
CA ILE A 213 -5.54 7.81 -10.17
C ILE A 213 -5.04 6.94 -11.32
N HIS A 214 -3.76 6.62 -11.28
CA HIS A 214 -3.11 5.70 -12.19
C HIS A 214 -2.82 4.40 -11.46
N LEU A 215 -2.94 3.27 -12.15
CA LEU A 215 -2.57 1.94 -11.67
C LEU A 215 -1.57 1.33 -12.65
N ARG A 216 -0.32 1.65 -12.47
CA ARG A 216 0.79 1.22 -13.32
C ARG A 216 2.12 1.40 -12.59
N LYS A 217 3.15 0.67 -12.99
CA LYS A 217 4.51 0.93 -12.48
C LYS A 217 4.94 2.34 -12.86
N VAL A 218 5.43 3.08 -11.87
CA VAL A 218 5.95 4.43 -12.08
C VAL A 218 7.43 4.31 -12.43
N GLU A 219 7.76 4.57 -13.69
CA GLU A 219 9.13 4.59 -14.14
C GLU A 219 9.66 6.04 -14.11
N TYR A 220 10.52 6.32 -13.15
CA TYR A 220 11.18 7.62 -13.05
C TYR A 220 12.42 7.64 -13.93
N ASN A 221 12.53 8.70 -14.76
CA ASN A 221 13.74 9.02 -15.51
C ASN A 221 14.30 7.86 -16.34
N LYS A 222 13.43 7.12 -17.05
CA LYS A 222 13.75 5.95 -17.85
C LYS A 222 14.83 6.20 -18.90
N GLU A 223 14.81 7.40 -19.50
CA GLU A 223 15.76 7.78 -20.55
C GLU A 223 17.16 8.09 -19.99
N ASN A 224 17.23 8.51 -18.73
CA ASN A 224 18.49 8.85 -18.07
C ASN A 224 18.51 8.36 -16.61
N PRO A 225 18.53 7.04 -16.38
CA PRO A 225 18.51 6.48 -15.05
C PRO A 225 19.73 6.90 -14.25
N LEU A 226 19.53 7.20 -12.97
CA LEU A 226 20.63 7.50 -12.05
C LEU A 226 21.53 6.26 -11.93
N LYS A 227 22.74 6.36 -12.46
CA LYS A 227 23.73 5.29 -12.34
C LYS A 227 24.38 5.35 -10.97
N LEU A 228 24.02 4.41 -10.11
CA LEU A 228 24.65 4.23 -8.82
C LEU A 228 25.80 3.26 -8.98
N SER A 229 27.02 3.70 -8.70
CA SER A 229 28.19 2.82 -8.69
C SER A 229 28.94 2.93 -7.37
N TYR A 230 29.54 1.83 -6.96
CA TYR A 230 30.38 1.76 -5.79
C TYR A 230 31.74 2.37 -6.11
N GLY A 231 32.22 3.31 -5.28
CA GLY A 231 33.57 3.85 -5.39
C GLY A 231 33.69 5.38 -5.34
N LYS A 232 34.94 5.84 -5.36
CA LYS A 232 35.30 7.24 -5.21
C LYS A 232 34.97 8.02 -6.52
N GLY A 233 34.19 9.09 -6.41
CA GLY A 233 33.93 9.98 -7.55
C GLY A 233 32.52 9.92 -8.14
N HIS A 234 31.63 9.06 -7.63
CA HIS A 234 30.26 8.91 -8.16
C HIS A 234 29.17 9.49 -7.25
N GLY A 235 29.49 10.44 -6.38
CA GLY A 235 28.52 11.15 -5.54
C GLY A 235 28.02 10.34 -4.33
N PHE A 236 28.26 9.05 -4.27
CA PHE A 236 27.86 8.20 -3.17
C PHE A 236 29.05 7.71 -2.36
N LYS A 237 29.09 8.09 -1.08
CA LYS A 237 29.88 7.37 -0.09
C LYS A 237 29.04 6.22 0.42
N VAL A 238 29.06 5.10 -0.28
CA VAL A 238 28.40 3.89 0.21
C VAL A 238 29.37 3.18 1.14
N GLY A 239 29.07 3.17 2.44
CA GLY A 239 29.70 2.26 3.37
C GLY A 239 29.05 0.88 3.22
N VAL A 240 29.82 -0.18 3.13
CA VAL A 240 29.31 -1.54 3.29
C VAL A 240 29.33 -1.83 4.79
N GLY A 241 28.16 -1.90 5.38
CA GLY A 241 27.94 -2.32 6.76
C GLY A 241 27.12 -3.61 6.79
N ARG A 242 27.37 -4.45 7.77
CA ARG A 242 26.45 -5.55 8.09
C ARG A 242 25.44 -5.00 9.10
N THR A 243 24.20 -4.86 8.70
CA THR A 243 23.11 -4.63 9.65
C THR A 243 22.70 -5.98 10.24
N SER A 244 22.48 -6.03 11.56
CA SER A 244 21.81 -7.17 12.16
C SER A 244 20.37 -7.19 11.62
N GLY A 245 20.08 -8.11 10.74
CA GLY A 245 18.72 -8.40 10.32
C GLY A 245 18.00 -9.24 11.37
N ASP A 246 16.71 -9.43 11.15
CA ASP A 246 15.93 -10.37 11.93
C ASP A 246 16.52 -11.78 11.81
N ILE A 247 16.38 -12.55 12.88
CA ILE A 247 16.78 -13.96 12.87
C ILE A 247 15.90 -14.68 11.84
N PRO A 248 16.45 -15.25 10.77
CA PRO A 248 15.66 -15.97 9.78
C PRO A 248 15.03 -17.22 10.42
N PRO A 249 13.81 -17.61 10.02
CA PRO A 249 13.22 -18.84 10.49
C PRO A 249 14.00 -20.06 9.99
N GLU A 250 14.12 -21.07 10.83
CA GLU A 250 14.80 -22.34 10.55
C GLU A 250 13.82 -23.51 10.51
N ILE A 251 12.63 -23.31 11.09
CA ILE A 251 11.52 -24.27 11.10
C ILE A 251 10.29 -23.55 10.58
N ILE A 252 9.58 -24.15 9.63
CA ILE A 252 8.33 -23.65 9.11
C ILE A 252 7.23 -24.58 9.52
N LEU A 253 6.33 -24.13 10.39
CA LEU A 253 5.09 -24.79 10.74
C LEU A 253 4.10 -24.63 9.59
N VAL A 254 3.49 -25.70 9.14
CA VAL A 254 2.56 -25.66 8.01
C VAL A 254 1.13 -25.80 8.52
N GLU A 255 0.37 -24.73 8.40
CA GLU A 255 -1.07 -24.75 8.65
C GLU A 255 -1.79 -25.33 7.45
N THR A 256 -2.53 -26.42 7.67
CA THR A 256 -3.20 -27.18 6.62
C THR A 256 -4.71 -27.20 6.84
N THR A 257 -5.43 -27.65 5.83
CA THR A 257 -6.89 -27.69 5.82
C THR A 257 -7.44 -29.01 6.37
N ASP A 258 -8.67 -28.97 6.88
CA ASP A 258 -9.52 -30.13 7.14
C ASP A 258 -10.56 -30.39 6.01
N ARG A 259 -10.53 -29.55 4.97
CA ARG A 259 -11.49 -29.62 3.87
C ARG A 259 -11.31 -30.88 3.04
N ASN A 260 -12.40 -31.61 2.82
CA ASN A 260 -12.44 -32.86 2.04
C ASN A 260 -11.58 -34.02 2.62
N ILE A 261 -11.18 -33.93 3.89
CA ILE A 261 -10.46 -35.02 4.57
C ILE A 261 -11.45 -35.96 5.20
N ASP A 262 -11.35 -37.24 4.86
CA ASP A 262 -12.05 -38.28 5.57
C ASP A 262 -11.19 -38.77 6.74
N TYR A 263 -11.50 -38.27 7.93
CA TYR A 263 -10.76 -38.60 9.15
C TYR A 263 -10.68 -40.11 9.45
N SER A 264 -11.73 -40.87 9.14
CA SER A 264 -11.77 -42.29 9.41
C SER A 264 -10.80 -43.10 8.55
N THR A 265 -10.58 -42.67 7.33
CA THR A 265 -9.67 -43.32 6.37
C THR A 265 -8.26 -42.75 6.46
N TYR A 266 -8.13 -41.44 6.58
CA TYR A 266 -6.82 -40.74 6.55
C TYR A 266 -6.11 -40.79 7.91
N GLY A 267 -6.84 -40.92 9.00
CA GLY A 267 -6.28 -40.97 10.36
C GLY A 267 -5.87 -39.62 10.95
N SER A 268 -6.11 -38.54 10.26
CA SER A 268 -5.89 -37.17 10.72
C SER A 268 -7.02 -36.26 10.26
N LYS A 269 -7.40 -35.32 11.13
CA LYS A 269 -8.39 -34.28 10.80
C LYS A 269 -7.88 -33.31 9.76
N TYR A 270 -6.58 -33.04 9.77
CA TYR A 270 -5.93 -32.09 8.88
C TYR A 270 -5.05 -32.81 7.86
N LEU A 271 -4.88 -32.22 6.68
CA LEU A 271 -3.93 -32.70 5.69
C LEU A 271 -2.51 -32.64 6.29
N LEU A 272 -1.77 -33.72 6.20
CA LEU A 272 -0.41 -33.79 6.74
C LEU A 272 0.61 -33.75 5.62
N LEU A 273 1.78 -33.17 5.87
CA LEU A 273 2.93 -33.34 5.03
C LEU A 273 3.41 -34.81 5.04
N PRO A 274 4.08 -35.27 4.00
CA PRO A 274 4.74 -36.57 4.01
C PRO A 274 5.71 -36.67 5.19
N LYS A 275 5.55 -37.66 6.05
CA LYS A 275 6.33 -37.81 7.30
C LYS A 275 7.76 -38.22 7.01
N ASN A 276 8.74 -37.62 7.69
CA ASN A 276 10.17 -37.92 7.60
C ASN A 276 10.71 -37.91 6.15
N LYS A 277 10.13 -37.12 5.27
CA LYS A 277 10.56 -36.97 3.89
C LYS A 277 11.70 -35.96 3.80
N THR A 278 12.68 -36.27 2.96
CA THR A 278 13.75 -35.35 2.59
C THR A 278 13.54 -34.87 1.17
N LEU A 279 13.68 -33.57 0.95
CA LEU A 279 13.51 -32.89 -0.34
C LEU A 279 14.71 -31.98 -0.57
N VAL A 280 15.22 -31.96 -1.81
CA VAL A 280 16.24 -31.00 -2.23
C VAL A 280 15.57 -29.94 -3.11
N TYR A 281 15.67 -28.68 -2.72
CA TYR A 281 15.17 -27.55 -3.46
C TYR A 281 16.22 -26.44 -3.49
N GLU A 282 16.51 -25.90 -4.67
CA GLU A 282 17.56 -24.88 -4.89
C GLU A 282 18.92 -25.22 -4.23
N GLY A 283 19.35 -26.47 -4.32
CA GLY A 283 20.61 -26.93 -3.77
C GLY A 283 20.63 -27.02 -2.23
N LYS A 284 19.50 -26.87 -1.56
CA LYS A 284 19.34 -26.99 -0.11
C LYS A 284 18.51 -28.20 0.23
N THR A 285 18.84 -28.89 1.29
CA THR A 285 18.12 -30.08 1.74
C THR A 285 17.17 -29.73 2.88
N TYR A 286 15.92 -30.12 2.73
CA TYR A 286 14.85 -29.93 3.69
C TYR A 286 14.33 -31.28 4.16
N LYS A 287 13.81 -31.34 5.38
CA LYS A 287 13.21 -32.53 5.95
C LYS A 287 11.90 -32.16 6.67
N THR A 288 10.88 -33.00 6.49
CA THR A 288 9.66 -32.93 7.28
C THR A 288 9.82 -33.69 8.59
N ASP A 289 9.04 -33.31 9.60
CA ASP A 289 9.01 -33.98 10.90
C ASP A 289 8.31 -35.35 10.86
N ALA A 290 8.32 -36.03 12.00
CA ALA A 290 7.66 -37.34 12.15
C ALA A 290 6.13 -37.22 12.15
N ASP A 291 5.60 -36.07 12.49
CA ASP A 291 4.15 -35.81 12.57
C ASP A 291 3.58 -35.27 11.26
N GLY A 292 4.41 -34.75 10.36
CA GLY A 292 4.00 -34.17 9.08
C GLY A 292 3.42 -32.76 9.25
N THR A 293 3.93 -31.97 10.22
CA THR A 293 3.42 -30.65 10.57
C THR A 293 4.39 -29.52 10.31
N CYS A 294 5.66 -29.81 10.13
CA CYS A 294 6.68 -28.79 9.87
C CYS A 294 7.76 -29.24 8.89
N VAL A 295 8.46 -28.25 8.34
CA VAL A 295 9.61 -28.41 7.46
C VAL A 295 10.80 -27.68 8.03
N MET A 296 11.96 -28.31 8.04
CA MET A 296 13.21 -27.73 8.54
C MET A 296 14.39 -28.01 7.60
N ARG A 297 15.45 -27.22 7.71
CA ARG A 297 16.70 -27.47 7.01
C ARG A 297 17.36 -28.75 7.56
N ALA A 298 17.83 -29.61 6.65
CA ALA A 298 18.50 -30.85 7.02
C ALA A 298 20.01 -30.89 6.65
N ASP A 299 20.47 -29.91 5.85
CA ASP A 299 21.87 -29.78 5.43
C ASP A 299 22.71 -28.92 6.37
N LYS A 300 22.14 -28.40 7.42
CA LYS A 300 22.84 -27.66 8.48
C LYS A 300 22.16 -27.88 9.84
N GLU A 301 22.94 -27.70 10.91
CA GLU A 301 22.36 -27.68 12.25
C GLU A 301 21.51 -26.43 12.45
N LEU A 302 20.42 -26.59 13.21
CA LEU A 302 19.57 -25.48 13.62
C LEU A 302 20.33 -24.65 14.65
N THR A 303 20.39 -23.33 14.43
CA THR A 303 21.16 -22.42 15.31
C THR A 303 20.27 -21.85 16.40
N THR A 304 19.09 -21.37 16.02
CA THR A 304 18.11 -20.73 16.93
C THR A 304 16.82 -21.50 17.03
N ALA A 305 16.59 -22.42 16.09
CA ALA A 305 15.32 -23.13 15.92
C ALA A 305 14.10 -22.17 15.87
N LYS A 306 14.31 -20.96 15.33
CA LYS A 306 13.22 -19.99 15.17
C LYS A 306 12.15 -20.57 14.27
N GLU A 307 10.94 -20.54 14.74
CA GLU A 307 9.75 -20.98 14.01
C GLU A 307 9.08 -19.82 13.29
N ASP A 308 8.44 -20.14 12.17
CA ASP A 308 7.51 -19.31 11.44
C ASP A 308 6.38 -20.19 10.92
N SER A 309 5.29 -19.61 10.42
CA SER A 309 4.15 -20.35 9.93
C SER A 309 3.88 -20.07 8.45
N LEU A 310 3.42 -21.11 7.74
CA LEU A 310 2.98 -21.01 6.35
C LEU A 310 1.54 -21.51 6.25
N ASP A 311 0.64 -20.65 5.79
CA ASP A 311 -0.76 -21.00 5.53
C ASP A 311 -0.86 -21.73 4.19
N CYS A 312 -1.22 -23.03 4.27
CA CYS A 312 -1.50 -23.90 3.13
C CYS A 312 -2.95 -24.40 3.14
N THR A 313 -3.87 -23.72 3.83
CA THR A 313 -5.29 -24.11 3.95
C THR A 313 -6.03 -24.11 2.61
N ALA A 314 -5.52 -23.41 1.60
CA ALA A 314 -6.07 -23.41 0.25
C ALA A 314 -5.74 -24.70 -0.54
N ILE A 315 -4.80 -25.53 -0.04
CA ILE A 315 -4.42 -26.80 -0.66
C ILE A 315 -5.25 -27.89 -0.02
N TYR A 316 -6.20 -28.46 -0.75
CA TYR A 316 -7.07 -29.54 -0.28
C TYR A 316 -7.32 -30.59 -1.36
N PRO A 317 -7.56 -31.84 -0.98
CA PRO A 317 -7.89 -32.90 -1.93
C PRO A 317 -9.19 -32.58 -2.67
N SER A 318 -9.23 -32.83 -3.96
CA SER A 318 -10.47 -32.78 -4.73
C SER A 318 -11.29 -34.04 -4.46
N ARG A 319 -12.60 -33.88 -4.25
CA ARG A 319 -13.54 -35.01 -4.13
C ARG A 319 -14.44 -35.04 -5.35
N VAL A 320 -14.62 -36.22 -5.91
CA VAL A 320 -15.52 -36.44 -7.03
C VAL A 320 -16.63 -37.38 -6.58
N GLY A 321 -17.86 -36.89 -6.63
CA GLY A 321 -19.05 -37.66 -6.23
C GLY A 321 -20.06 -37.75 -7.37
N THR A 322 -21.02 -38.64 -7.21
CA THR A 322 -22.21 -38.73 -8.06
C THR A 322 -23.41 -38.24 -7.24
N VAL A 323 -24.19 -37.32 -7.83
CA VAL A 323 -25.40 -36.82 -7.18
C VAL A 323 -26.36 -38.01 -6.96
N SER A 324 -26.67 -38.31 -5.71
CA SER A 324 -27.58 -39.38 -5.35
C SER A 324 -29.03 -38.92 -5.26
N SER A 325 -29.23 -37.69 -4.79
CA SER A 325 -30.56 -37.09 -4.70
C SER A 325 -30.47 -35.57 -4.75
N VAL A 326 -31.56 -34.93 -5.13
CA VAL A 326 -31.75 -33.48 -5.07
C VAL A 326 -32.96 -33.20 -4.20
N ILE A 327 -32.77 -32.47 -3.11
CA ILE A 327 -33.85 -32.07 -2.21
C ILE A 327 -34.15 -30.59 -2.48
N GLU A 328 -35.36 -30.31 -2.96
CA GLU A 328 -35.86 -28.96 -3.10
C GLU A 328 -36.37 -28.45 -1.75
N VAL A 329 -35.64 -27.49 -1.16
CA VAL A 329 -36.01 -26.92 0.16
C VAL A 329 -36.96 -25.72 -0.05
N ASN A 330 -36.78 -24.97 -1.12
CA ASN A 330 -37.70 -23.95 -1.61
C ASN A 330 -37.41 -23.69 -3.10
N LYS A 331 -38.17 -22.80 -3.73
CA LYS A 331 -37.99 -22.52 -5.17
C LYS A 331 -36.64 -21.94 -5.56
N GLU A 332 -35.84 -21.51 -4.59
CA GLU A 332 -34.56 -20.82 -4.81
C GLU A 332 -33.35 -21.61 -4.33
N ASN A 333 -33.54 -22.61 -3.43
CA ASN A 333 -32.43 -23.35 -2.83
C ASN A 333 -32.65 -24.87 -2.96
N ASN A 334 -31.70 -25.51 -3.63
CA ASN A 334 -31.62 -26.96 -3.74
C ASN A 334 -30.42 -27.48 -2.96
N PHE A 335 -30.63 -28.55 -2.17
CA PHE A 335 -29.53 -29.31 -1.59
C PHE A 335 -29.27 -30.55 -2.43
N PHE A 336 -28.01 -30.87 -2.59
CA PHE A 336 -27.56 -32.02 -3.36
C PHE A 336 -26.91 -33.02 -2.39
N ASP A 337 -27.48 -34.21 -2.32
CA ASP A 337 -26.80 -35.36 -1.74
C ASP A 337 -26.02 -36.10 -2.83
N PHE A 338 -24.80 -36.49 -2.52
CA PHE A 338 -23.98 -37.26 -3.44
C PHE A 338 -23.18 -38.33 -2.71
N VAL A 339 -22.88 -39.40 -3.41
CA VAL A 339 -22.01 -40.45 -2.94
C VAL A 339 -20.62 -40.20 -3.50
N ASP A 340 -19.62 -40.18 -2.64
CA ASP A 340 -18.23 -40.09 -3.08
C ASP A 340 -17.88 -41.27 -3.96
N LYS A 341 -17.21 -41.04 -5.07
CA LYS A 341 -16.53 -42.12 -5.77
C LYS A 341 -15.29 -42.48 -4.99
N ASP A 342 -14.99 -43.81 -4.95
CA ASP A 342 -13.70 -44.24 -4.47
C ASP A 342 -12.59 -43.46 -5.17
N ILE A 343 -11.77 -42.78 -4.39
CA ILE A 343 -10.62 -42.03 -4.93
C ILE A 343 -9.61 -43.08 -5.38
N PRO A 344 -9.21 -43.11 -6.66
CA PRO A 344 -8.21 -44.07 -7.11
C PRO A 344 -6.92 -43.87 -6.30
N GLU A 345 -6.29 -45.01 -5.92
CA GLU A 345 -5.04 -45.03 -5.14
C GLU A 345 -3.92 -44.18 -5.76
N GLU A 346 -3.95 -44.01 -7.08
CA GLU A 346 -3.05 -43.16 -7.86
C GLU A 346 -3.20 -41.67 -7.51
N LEU A 347 -4.38 -41.19 -7.15
CA LEU A 347 -4.61 -39.81 -6.70
C LEU A 347 -4.17 -39.58 -5.26
N LEU A 348 -4.23 -40.61 -4.43
CA LEU A 348 -3.67 -40.60 -3.06
C LEU A 348 -2.13 -40.53 -3.10
N SER A 349 -1.49 -41.05 -4.15
CA SER A 349 -0.03 -40.97 -4.32
C SER A 349 0.48 -39.59 -4.76
N LEU A 350 -0.39 -38.75 -5.30
CA LEU A 350 -0.07 -37.35 -5.65
C LEU A 350 -0.17 -36.39 -4.45
N ILE A 351 -0.79 -36.85 -3.35
CA ILE A 351 -0.91 -36.12 -2.08
C ILE A 351 0.24 -36.52 -1.12
N HIS A 352 1.09 -37.46 -1.55
CA HIS A 352 2.23 -37.97 -0.79
C HIS A 352 3.54 -37.36 -1.30
#